data_6f0468833335bb72efe449e92803e3e1
#
_entry.id   6f0468833335bb72efe449e92803e3e1
#
_cell.length_a   1.000
_cell.length_b   1.000
_cell.length_c   1.000
_cell.angle_alpha   90.00
_cell.angle_beta   90.00
_cell.angle_gamma   90.00
#
_symmetry.space_group_name_H-M   'P 1'
#
loop_
_entity.id
_entity.type
_entity.pdbx_description
1 polymer ?
#
loop_
_entity_poly.entity_id
_entity_poly.type
_entity_poly.pdbx_seq_one_letter_code
_entity_poly.pdbx_strand_id
1 'polypeptide(L)'
;MPSARLQQQFIRLWQCCEGKSQDTTLNELAALLSCSRRHMRTLLNTMQDRGWLTWEAEVGRLTFLYTGLALQQQRAEDLLEQDRIDQLVQLVGDKATVRQMLVSHLGRSFRQGRHILRVLYYRPLRNLLPGSALRRSETHIARQIFSSLTRINEENGELEADIAHHWQQISPLHWRFFLRPGVHFHHGRELEMDDVIASLKRINTLPLYSHIADIVSPTPWTLDIHLTQPDRWLPLLLGQVPAMILPREWETLSNFASHPIGTGPYAVIRNSTNQLKIQAFDDFFGYRALIDEVNVWVLPEIADEPAGGLMLKGPQGEEKEIESRLEEGCYYLLFDSRTHRGANQQVRDWVSYVLSPTNLVYFAEEQYQQLWFPAYGLLPRWHHARTIKSEKPAGLESLTLTFYQDHSEHRVIAGIMQQILASHQVTLKIKEIDYDQWHTGEIESDIWLNSANFTLPLDFSVFAHLCEVPLLQHCIPIDWQADAARWRNGEMNLANWCQQLVASKAMVPLLHHWLIIQGQRSMRGLRMNTLGWFDFKSAWFAPPDP
;
A
#
# COMPACT_ATOMS: atom_id res chain seq x y z
N MET A 1 29.16 7.34 24.43
CA MET A 1 28.57 6.03 24.02
C MET A 1 29.65 5.17 23.41
N PRO A 2 29.67 3.84 23.61
CA PRO A 2 30.61 2.95 22.90
C PRO A 2 30.34 3.06 21.41
N SER A 3 31.38 3.00 20.58
CA SER A 3 31.16 3.02 19.13
C SER A 3 30.38 1.77 18.72
N ALA A 4 29.38 1.91 17.85
CA ALA A 4 28.57 0.79 17.34
C ALA A 4 29.45 -0.36 16.79
N ARG A 5 30.61 -0.01 16.27
CA ARG A 5 31.60 -0.97 15.76
C ARG A 5 32.20 -1.83 16.86
N LEU A 6 32.49 -1.28 18.04
CA LEU A 6 33.02 -2.03 19.18
C LEU A 6 32.00 -3.03 19.71
N GLN A 7 30.75 -2.66 19.80
CA GLN A 7 29.66 -3.56 20.21
C GLN A 7 29.52 -4.74 19.23
N GLN A 8 29.52 -4.47 17.93
CA GLN A 8 29.46 -5.53 16.92
C GLN A 8 30.66 -6.50 17.00
N GLN A 9 31.86 -5.97 17.26
CA GLN A 9 33.03 -6.80 17.44
C GLN A 9 32.97 -7.66 18.70
N PHE A 10 32.44 -7.14 19.80
CA PHE A 10 32.20 -7.91 21.02
C PHE A 10 31.17 -9.02 20.79
N ILE A 11 30.01 -8.69 20.19
CA ILE A 11 28.97 -9.68 19.87
C ILE A 11 29.53 -10.81 19.01
N ARG A 12 30.29 -10.45 17.96
CA ARG A 12 30.92 -11.43 17.08
C ARG A 12 31.93 -12.31 17.83
N LEU A 13 32.77 -11.72 18.68
CA LEU A 13 33.71 -12.46 19.53
C LEU A 13 32.99 -13.43 20.47
N TRP A 14 31.93 -12.96 21.12
CA TRP A 14 31.10 -13.75 22.03
C TRP A 14 30.40 -14.91 21.30
N GLN A 15 29.91 -14.70 20.08
CA GLN A 15 29.31 -15.74 19.23
C GLN A 15 30.33 -16.78 18.80
N CYS A 16 31.51 -16.35 18.34
CA CYS A 16 32.59 -17.26 17.93
C CYS A 16 33.11 -18.13 19.10
N CYS A 17 33.04 -17.63 20.32
CA CYS A 17 33.37 -18.38 21.54
C CYS A 17 32.19 -19.13 22.15
N GLU A 18 31.03 -19.19 21.46
CA GLU A 18 29.78 -19.79 21.95
C GLU A 18 29.35 -19.24 23.33
N GLY A 19 29.71 -18.00 23.65
CA GLY A 19 29.42 -17.37 24.94
C GLY A 19 30.16 -17.96 26.15
N LYS A 20 31.11 -18.85 25.91
CA LYS A 20 31.85 -19.54 26.97
C LYS A 20 33.21 -18.86 27.22
N SER A 21 33.55 -18.72 28.50
CA SER A 21 34.89 -18.35 28.91
C SER A 21 35.84 -19.49 28.58
N GLN A 22 36.99 -19.18 28.01
CA GLN A 22 37.93 -20.21 27.52
C GLN A 22 39.39 -19.76 27.61
N ASP A 23 40.26 -20.73 27.64
CA ASP A 23 41.71 -20.51 27.49
C ASP A 23 42.02 -20.42 25.99
N THR A 24 42.69 -19.35 25.57
CA THR A 24 42.92 -19.04 24.15
C THR A 24 44.13 -18.11 24.00
N THR A 25 44.61 -17.93 22.81
CA THR A 25 45.74 -17.04 22.52
C THR A 25 45.27 -15.77 21.79
N LEU A 26 46.05 -14.71 21.92
CA LEU A 26 45.75 -13.45 21.20
C LEU A 26 45.77 -13.66 19.66
N ASN A 27 46.50 -14.66 19.16
CA ASN A 27 46.51 -15.00 17.73
C ASN A 27 45.20 -15.65 17.29
N GLU A 28 44.67 -16.58 18.06
CA GLU A 28 43.38 -17.22 17.80
C GLU A 28 42.25 -16.21 17.81
N LEU A 29 42.22 -15.34 18.83
CA LEU A 29 41.21 -14.27 18.91
C LEU A 29 41.30 -13.27 17.73
N ALA A 30 42.52 -12.94 17.31
CA ALA A 30 42.76 -12.08 16.15
C ALA A 30 42.29 -12.74 14.84
N ALA A 31 42.46 -14.06 14.71
CA ALA A 31 41.96 -14.83 13.58
C ALA A 31 40.43 -14.88 13.55
N LEU A 32 39.77 -15.10 14.70
CA LEU A 32 38.29 -15.09 14.82
C LEU A 32 37.67 -13.79 14.32
N LEU A 33 38.26 -12.64 14.63
CA LEU A 33 37.80 -11.34 14.19
C LEU A 33 38.42 -10.85 12.87
N SER A 34 39.28 -11.68 12.24
CA SER A 34 39.98 -11.33 10.99
C SER A 34 40.73 -10.00 11.11
N CYS A 35 41.48 -9.82 12.20
CA CYS A 35 42.22 -8.59 12.49
C CYS A 35 43.66 -8.84 12.92
N SER A 36 44.51 -7.79 12.99
CA SER A 36 45.87 -7.91 13.46
C SER A 36 45.95 -8.11 14.98
N ARG A 37 46.99 -8.79 15.49
CA ARG A 37 47.27 -8.94 16.93
C ARG A 37 47.24 -7.63 17.68
N ARG A 38 47.80 -6.56 17.11
CA ARG A 38 47.86 -5.24 17.71
C ARG A 38 46.42 -4.67 17.86
N HIS A 39 45.62 -4.81 16.83
CA HIS A 39 44.24 -4.38 16.87
C HIS A 39 43.39 -5.19 17.86
N MET A 40 43.57 -6.53 17.89
CA MET A 40 42.90 -7.41 18.83
C MET A 40 43.21 -7.03 20.27
N ARG A 41 44.48 -6.74 20.61
CA ARG A 41 44.87 -6.27 21.95
C ARG A 41 44.14 -4.96 22.32
N THR A 42 44.08 -4.02 21.39
CA THR A 42 43.37 -2.76 21.62
C THR A 42 41.89 -2.99 21.87
N LEU A 43 41.25 -3.90 21.09
CA LEU A 43 39.84 -4.25 21.27
C LEU A 43 39.58 -4.87 22.64
N LEU A 44 40.38 -5.87 23.04
CA LEU A 44 40.26 -6.54 24.34
C LEU A 44 40.41 -5.55 25.50
N ASN A 45 41.41 -4.68 25.46
CA ASN A 45 41.59 -3.65 26.48
C ASN A 45 40.36 -2.72 26.54
N THR A 46 39.87 -2.25 25.40
CA THR A 46 38.68 -1.37 25.36
C THR A 46 37.43 -2.08 25.83
N MET A 47 37.24 -3.36 25.54
CA MET A 47 36.10 -4.16 26.02
C MET A 47 36.21 -4.45 27.54
N GLN A 48 37.44 -4.65 28.03
CA GLN A 48 37.74 -4.83 29.47
C GLN A 48 37.49 -3.53 30.26
N ASP A 49 37.94 -2.38 29.73
CA ASP A 49 37.67 -1.07 30.32
C ASP A 49 36.15 -0.77 30.42
N ARG A 50 35.35 -1.43 29.58
CA ARG A 50 33.87 -1.36 29.57
C ARG A 50 33.21 -2.39 30.49
N GLY A 51 34.01 -3.29 31.10
CA GLY A 51 33.46 -4.34 31.94
C GLY A 51 32.73 -5.45 31.18
N TRP A 52 32.97 -5.60 29.87
CA TRP A 52 32.30 -6.63 29.06
C TRP A 52 33.00 -7.99 29.14
N LEU A 53 34.31 -7.99 29.33
CA LEU A 53 35.11 -9.19 29.47
C LEU A 53 36.37 -8.89 30.33
N THR A 54 37.05 -9.95 30.75
CA THR A 54 38.43 -9.86 31.25
C THR A 54 39.34 -10.68 30.36
N TRP A 55 40.55 -10.15 30.10
CA TRP A 55 41.60 -10.80 29.36
C TRP A 55 42.85 -10.87 30.19
N GLU A 56 43.22 -12.10 30.62
CA GLU A 56 44.43 -12.37 31.38
C GLU A 56 45.53 -12.86 30.43
N ALA A 57 46.37 -11.94 29.96
CA ALA A 57 47.33 -12.19 28.90
C ALA A 57 48.43 -13.20 29.32
N GLU A 58 48.74 -13.29 30.62
CA GLU A 58 49.78 -14.20 31.15
C GLU A 58 49.31 -15.66 31.13
N VAL A 59 48.07 -15.89 31.38
CA VAL A 59 47.44 -17.22 31.43
C VAL A 59 46.76 -17.58 30.12
N GLY A 60 46.48 -16.59 29.29
CA GLY A 60 45.74 -16.76 28.02
C GLY A 60 44.24 -17.02 28.24
N ARG A 61 43.64 -16.43 29.28
CA ARG A 61 42.25 -16.68 29.65
C ARG A 61 41.34 -15.52 29.27
N LEU A 62 40.31 -15.84 28.50
CA LEU A 62 39.23 -14.93 28.16
C LEU A 62 37.98 -15.27 28.98
N THR A 63 37.48 -14.30 29.76
CA THR A 63 36.24 -14.47 30.55
C THR A 63 35.26 -13.41 30.18
N PHE A 64 34.07 -13.81 29.75
CA PHE A 64 32.97 -12.88 29.44
C PHE A 64 32.24 -12.50 30.73
N LEU A 65 32.22 -11.20 31.06
CA LEU A 65 31.48 -10.62 32.18
C LEU A 65 30.10 -10.14 31.77
N TYR A 66 29.93 -9.90 30.48
CA TYR A 66 28.67 -9.45 29.90
C TYR A 66 28.26 -10.41 28.79
N THR A 67 26.96 -10.64 28.60
CA THR A 67 26.48 -11.54 27.57
C THR A 67 26.36 -10.81 26.24
N GLY A 68 26.82 -11.43 25.17
CA GLY A 68 26.61 -10.92 23.81
C GLY A 68 25.12 -10.72 23.48
N LEU A 69 24.25 -11.57 24.03
CA LEU A 69 22.81 -11.46 23.90
C LEU A 69 22.25 -10.17 24.53
N ALA A 70 22.67 -9.82 25.77
CA ALA A 70 22.24 -8.59 26.42
C ALA A 70 22.69 -7.34 25.64
N LEU A 71 23.92 -7.36 25.11
CA LEU A 71 24.44 -6.27 24.30
C LEU A 71 23.72 -6.18 22.94
N GLN A 72 23.41 -7.33 22.35
CA GLN A 72 22.63 -7.41 21.13
C GLN A 72 21.22 -6.87 21.33
N GLN A 73 20.57 -7.23 22.44
CA GLN A 73 19.25 -6.73 22.80
C GLN A 73 19.25 -5.21 23.01
N GLN A 74 20.20 -4.70 23.82
CA GLN A 74 20.36 -3.25 24.01
C GLN A 74 20.59 -2.52 22.68
N ARG A 75 21.44 -3.09 21.81
CA ARG A 75 21.69 -2.52 20.49
C ARG A 75 20.46 -2.57 19.61
N ALA A 76 19.67 -3.64 19.67
CA ALA A 76 18.41 -3.77 18.94
C ALA A 76 17.39 -2.71 19.40
N GLU A 77 17.28 -2.48 20.70
CA GLU A 77 16.44 -1.42 21.27
C GLU A 77 16.89 -0.02 20.80
N ASP A 78 18.22 0.27 20.85
CA ASP A 78 18.78 1.52 20.34
C ASP A 78 18.45 1.74 18.85
N LEU A 79 18.54 0.68 18.02
CA LEU A 79 18.22 0.76 16.60
C LEU A 79 16.74 1.00 16.36
N LEU A 80 15.88 0.34 17.15
CA LEU A 80 14.44 0.51 17.09
C LEU A 80 14.03 1.93 17.52
N GLU A 81 14.61 2.44 18.58
CA GLU A 81 14.41 3.83 19.01
C GLU A 81 14.85 4.85 17.96
N GLN A 82 15.90 4.54 17.19
CA GLN A 82 16.40 5.39 16.11
C GLN A 82 15.67 5.18 14.78
N ASP A 83 14.63 4.34 14.74
CA ASP A 83 13.88 3.95 13.53
C ASP A 83 14.79 3.38 12.42
N ARG A 84 15.85 2.63 12.81
CA ARG A 84 16.81 2.00 11.88
C ARG A 84 16.45 0.53 11.64
N ILE A 85 15.26 0.30 11.10
CA ILE A 85 14.66 -1.05 11.01
C ILE A 85 15.47 -2.01 10.15
N ASP A 86 16.03 -1.56 9.01
CA ASP A 86 16.88 -2.42 8.17
C ASP A 86 18.08 -2.99 8.95
N GLN A 87 18.70 -2.18 9.82
CA GLN A 87 19.81 -2.62 10.65
C GLN A 87 19.37 -3.48 11.84
N LEU A 88 18.16 -3.22 12.39
CA LEU A 88 17.55 -4.06 13.41
C LEU A 88 17.34 -5.48 12.87
N VAL A 89 16.71 -5.60 11.70
CA VAL A 89 16.46 -6.89 11.04
C VAL A 89 17.77 -7.65 10.77
N GLN A 90 18.81 -6.95 10.31
CA GLN A 90 20.13 -7.55 10.08
C GLN A 90 20.82 -7.99 11.38
N LEU A 91 20.66 -7.23 12.49
CA LEU A 91 21.30 -7.54 13.77
C LEU A 91 20.63 -8.73 14.46
N VAL A 92 19.31 -8.76 14.49
CA VAL A 92 18.54 -9.77 15.21
C VAL A 92 18.46 -11.08 14.42
N GLY A 93 18.22 -10.99 13.10
CA GLY A 93 18.13 -12.13 12.18
C GLY A 93 16.90 -13.02 12.38
N ASP A 94 16.44 -13.20 13.61
CA ASP A 94 15.22 -13.95 13.91
C ASP A 94 13.97 -13.08 13.74
N LYS A 95 13.11 -13.48 12.83
CA LYS A 95 11.92 -12.75 12.44
C LYS A 95 10.87 -12.64 13.55
N ALA A 96 10.71 -13.70 14.35
CA ALA A 96 9.74 -13.69 15.46
C ALA A 96 10.12 -12.68 16.53
N THR A 97 11.42 -12.62 16.87
CA THR A 97 11.97 -11.63 17.81
C THR A 97 11.82 -10.20 17.27
N VAL A 98 12.15 -9.97 15.99
CA VAL A 98 11.95 -8.67 15.33
C VAL A 98 10.49 -8.26 15.40
N ARG A 99 9.56 -9.16 15.08
CA ARG A 99 8.12 -8.91 15.17
C ARG A 99 7.70 -8.48 16.58
N GLN A 100 8.11 -9.23 17.60
CA GLN A 100 7.77 -8.92 19.00
C GLN A 100 8.29 -7.52 19.39
N MET A 101 9.51 -7.17 19.00
CA MET A 101 10.09 -5.85 19.25
C MET A 101 9.33 -4.74 18.52
N LEU A 102 8.99 -4.92 17.24
CA LEU A 102 8.22 -3.94 16.46
C LEU A 102 6.81 -3.74 17.05
N VAL A 103 6.11 -4.83 17.35
CA VAL A 103 4.74 -4.77 17.90
C VAL A 103 4.70 -4.03 19.25
N SER A 104 5.71 -4.20 20.10
CA SER A 104 5.78 -3.52 21.40
C SER A 104 5.99 -1.99 21.29
N HIS A 105 6.37 -1.48 20.11
CA HIS A 105 6.65 -0.06 19.86
C HIS A 105 5.69 0.60 18.87
N LEU A 106 4.61 -0.10 18.48
CA LEU A 106 3.60 0.45 17.57
C LEU A 106 2.81 1.59 18.19
N GLY A 107 2.16 2.38 17.34
CA GLY A 107 1.30 3.49 17.73
C GLY A 107 2.06 4.78 17.98
N ARG A 108 1.66 5.48 19.04
CA ARG A 108 2.22 6.79 19.39
C ARG A 108 3.61 6.70 19.97
N SER A 109 4.49 7.58 19.51
CA SER A 109 5.74 7.90 20.19
C SER A 109 5.93 9.42 20.21
N PHE A 110 6.55 9.93 21.29
CA PHE A 110 6.90 11.34 21.40
C PHE A 110 8.40 11.46 21.68
N ARG A 111 9.12 12.07 20.75
CA ARG A 111 10.57 12.14 20.82
C ARG A 111 11.06 13.52 20.34
N GLN A 112 11.92 14.15 21.16
CA GLN A 112 12.52 15.47 20.82
C GLN A 112 11.48 16.51 20.40
N GLY A 113 10.32 16.54 21.07
CA GLY A 113 9.25 17.49 20.74
C GLY A 113 8.39 17.11 19.53
N ARG A 114 8.58 15.91 18.92
CA ARG A 114 7.85 15.45 17.74
C ARG A 114 6.90 14.31 18.06
N HIS A 115 5.71 14.37 17.46
CA HIS A 115 4.74 13.29 17.46
C HIS A 115 5.03 12.32 16.33
N ILE A 116 5.30 11.06 16.68
CA ILE A 116 5.63 9.99 15.76
C ILE A 116 4.52 8.94 15.82
N LEU A 117 4.02 8.55 14.65
CA LEU A 117 3.09 7.44 14.49
C LEU A 117 3.82 6.25 13.86
N ARG A 118 3.70 5.08 14.46
CA ARG A 118 4.26 3.83 13.96
C ARG A 118 3.15 2.86 13.59
N VAL A 119 3.20 2.39 12.36
CA VAL A 119 2.19 1.50 11.74
C VAL A 119 2.89 0.25 11.23
N LEU A 120 2.29 -0.91 11.42
CA LEU A 120 2.77 -2.16 10.86
C LEU A 120 2.03 -2.48 9.56
N TYR A 121 2.78 -2.88 8.53
CA TYR A 121 2.25 -3.24 7.22
C TYR A 121 2.96 -4.49 6.67
N TYR A 122 2.29 -5.24 5.79
CA TYR A 122 2.75 -6.58 5.38
C TYR A 122 3.68 -6.59 4.16
N ARG A 123 3.78 -5.51 3.38
CA ARG A 123 4.62 -5.45 2.17
C ARG A 123 5.30 -4.10 1.96
N PRO A 124 6.43 -4.07 1.24
CA PRO A 124 7.09 -2.82 0.87
C PRO A 124 6.23 -1.95 -0.06
N LEU A 125 6.31 -0.64 0.10
CA LEU A 125 5.64 0.37 -0.73
C LEU A 125 6.67 1.01 -1.68
N ARG A 126 7.17 0.23 -2.65
CA ARG A 126 8.36 0.59 -3.45
C ARG A 126 8.09 1.62 -4.54
N ASN A 127 6.90 1.60 -5.12
CA ASN A 127 6.53 2.49 -6.21
C ASN A 127 5.43 3.44 -5.74
N LEU A 128 5.73 4.73 -5.72
CA LEU A 128 4.81 5.80 -5.31
C LEU A 128 4.60 6.81 -6.45
N LEU A 129 5.01 6.47 -7.68
CA LEU A 129 4.91 7.37 -8.84
C LEU A 129 3.44 7.48 -9.30
N PRO A 130 2.83 8.66 -9.25
CA PRO A 130 1.48 8.89 -9.79
C PRO A 130 1.38 8.52 -11.27
N GLY A 131 0.29 7.82 -11.64
CA GLY A 131 0.05 7.36 -13.00
C GLY A 131 0.73 6.03 -13.37
N SER A 132 1.49 5.42 -12.45
CA SER A 132 1.88 4.01 -12.56
C SER A 132 0.81 3.08 -11.95
N ALA A 133 1.00 1.78 -12.09
CA ALA A 133 0.12 0.77 -11.51
C ALA A 133 0.21 0.74 -9.97
N LEU A 134 -0.48 1.66 -9.30
CA LEU A 134 -0.49 1.75 -7.84
C LEU A 134 -1.60 0.87 -7.25
N ARG A 135 -1.27 0.15 -6.17
CA ARG A 135 -2.26 -0.51 -5.32
C ARG A 135 -2.87 0.52 -4.34
N ARG A 136 -3.93 0.12 -3.64
CA ARG A 136 -4.66 1.02 -2.72
C ARG A 136 -3.78 1.72 -1.68
N SER A 137 -2.77 1.03 -1.13
CA SER A 137 -1.92 1.61 -0.09
C SER A 137 -0.90 2.59 -0.67
N GLU A 138 -0.33 2.31 -1.83
CA GLU A 138 0.50 3.28 -2.56
C GLU A 138 -0.34 4.49 -2.99
N THR A 139 -1.58 4.29 -3.42
CA THR A 139 -2.55 5.36 -3.71
C THR A 139 -2.77 6.25 -2.49
N HIS A 140 -2.98 5.65 -1.31
CA HIS A 140 -3.10 6.40 -0.06
C HIS A 140 -1.84 7.20 0.27
N ILE A 141 -0.66 6.58 0.20
CA ILE A 141 0.62 7.25 0.48
C ILE A 141 0.90 8.37 -0.54
N ALA A 142 0.62 8.13 -1.83
CA ALA A 142 0.77 9.17 -2.86
C ALA A 142 -0.06 10.43 -2.53
N ARG A 143 -1.27 10.27 -2.00
CA ARG A 143 -2.12 11.39 -1.54
C ARG A 143 -1.53 12.16 -0.35
N GLN A 144 -0.63 11.57 0.42
CA GLN A 144 0.08 12.27 1.49
C GLN A 144 1.30 13.05 0.98
N ILE A 145 1.86 12.64 -0.16
CA ILE A 145 3.12 13.19 -0.70
C ILE A 145 2.86 14.25 -1.77
N PHE A 146 1.82 14.07 -2.57
CA PHE A 146 1.52 14.93 -3.70
C PHE A 146 0.23 15.73 -3.49
N SER A 147 0.13 16.82 -4.23
CA SER A 147 -1.12 17.56 -4.44
C SER A 147 -1.50 17.55 -5.92
N SER A 148 -2.75 17.84 -6.21
CA SER A 148 -3.29 17.96 -7.56
C SER A 148 -4.02 19.30 -7.74
N LEU A 149 -4.62 19.55 -8.90
CA LEU A 149 -5.37 20.80 -9.09
C LEU A 149 -6.53 20.92 -8.13
N THR A 150 -7.26 19.82 -7.95
CA THR A 150 -8.38 19.69 -7.02
C THR A 150 -8.12 18.52 -6.07
N ARG A 151 -8.89 18.40 -5.03
CA ARG A 151 -8.82 17.29 -4.09
C ARG A 151 -10.21 16.74 -3.81
N ILE A 152 -10.32 15.44 -3.64
CA ILE A 152 -11.54 14.79 -3.18
C ILE A 152 -11.42 14.56 -1.67
N ASN A 153 -12.38 15.03 -0.92
CA ASN A 153 -12.50 14.74 0.50
C ASN A 153 -12.79 13.23 0.68
N GLU A 154 -11.91 12.51 1.35
CA GLU A 154 -12.00 11.06 1.49
C GLU A 154 -13.14 10.61 2.42
N GLU A 155 -13.70 11.51 3.24
CA GLU A 155 -14.77 11.20 4.18
C GLU A 155 -16.17 11.31 3.53
N ASN A 156 -16.40 12.35 2.71
CA ASN A 156 -17.70 12.66 2.15
C ASN A 156 -17.78 12.66 0.62
N GLY A 157 -16.62 12.57 -0.06
CA GLY A 157 -16.54 12.57 -1.52
C GLY A 157 -16.71 13.95 -2.17
N GLU A 158 -16.73 15.03 -1.39
CA GLU A 158 -16.84 16.38 -1.92
C GLU A 158 -15.55 16.82 -2.60
N LEU A 159 -15.71 17.56 -3.68
CA LEU A 159 -14.62 18.18 -4.42
C LEU A 159 -14.16 19.45 -3.71
N GLU A 160 -12.90 19.52 -3.37
CA GLU A 160 -12.26 20.63 -2.67
C GLU A 160 -11.16 21.29 -3.51
N ALA A 161 -10.86 22.53 -3.19
CA ALA A 161 -9.71 23.24 -3.73
C ALA A 161 -8.40 22.62 -3.21
N ASP A 162 -7.40 22.52 -4.10
CA ASP A 162 -6.04 22.11 -3.74
C ASP A 162 -5.03 23.10 -4.34
N ILE A 163 -4.19 22.76 -5.31
CA ILE A 163 -3.32 23.72 -6.00
C ILE A 163 -4.17 24.78 -6.73
N ALA A 164 -5.26 24.39 -7.36
CA ALA A 164 -6.26 25.35 -7.84
C ALA A 164 -7.20 25.77 -6.69
N HIS A 165 -7.27 27.08 -6.45
CA HIS A 165 -8.17 27.64 -5.45
C HIS A 165 -9.60 27.84 -5.98
N HIS A 166 -9.76 27.90 -7.30
CA HIS A 166 -11.03 28.05 -7.99
C HIS A 166 -10.97 27.47 -9.40
N TRP A 167 -12.11 27.05 -9.93
CA TRP A 167 -12.27 26.61 -11.33
C TRP A 167 -13.67 26.89 -11.83
N GLN A 168 -13.80 26.97 -13.16
CA GLN A 168 -15.08 27.18 -13.81
C GLN A 168 -15.11 26.54 -15.19
N GLN A 169 -16.28 26.05 -15.59
CA GLN A 169 -16.52 25.59 -16.94
C GLN A 169 -16.88 26.79 -17.82
N ILE A 170 -15.99 27.15 -18.76
CA ILE A 170 -16.21 28.26 -19.71
C ILE A 170 -17.17 27.83 -20.83
N SER A 171 -17.02 26.59 -21.28
CA SER A 171 -17.89 25.94 -22.25
C SER A 171 -17.88 24.42 -22.02
N PRO A 172 -18.74 23.62 -22.67
CA PRO A 172 -18.70 22.16 -22.54
C PRO A 172 -17.32 21.54 -22.84
N LEU A 173 -16.51 22.19 -23.68
CA LEU A 173 -15.17 21.73 -24.09
C LEU A 173 -14.03 22.54 -23.47
N HIS A 174 -14.30 23.45 -22.53
CA HIS A 174 -13.29 24.35 -21.99
C HIS A 174 -13.49 24.58 -20.49
N TRP A 175 -12.48 24.19 -19.71
CA TRP A 175 -12.38 24.44 -18.29
C TRP A 175 -11.22 25.36 -17.98
N ARG A 176 -11.40 26.27 -16.99
CA ARG A 176 -10.40 27.19 -16.49
C ARG A 176 -10.16 26.99 -15.02
N PHE A 177 -8.89 26.89 -14.64
CA PHE A 177 -8.42 26.73 -13.26
C PHE A 177 -7.54 27.91 -12.85
N PHE A 178 -7.70 28.37 -11.63
CA PHE A 178 -6.91 29.46 -11.04
C PHE A 178 -6.03 28.90 -9.94
N LEU A 179 -4.71 29.02 -10.11
CA LEU A 179 -3.73 28.39 -9.25
C LEU A 179 -3.28 29.30 -8.11
N ARG A 180 -2.89 28.72 -6.99
CA ARG A 180 -2.30 29.43 -5.86
C ARG A 180 -0.84 29.76 -6.16
N PRO A 181 -0.37 30.97 -5.83
CA PRO A 181 1.06 31.24 -5.74
C PRO A 181 1.66 30.64 -4.46
N GLY A 182 2.99 30.52 -4.42
CA GLY A 182 3.71 30.11 -3.20
C GLY A 182 3.58 28.65 -2.82
N VAL A 183 3.20 27.78 -3.74
CA VAL A 183 3.24 26.33 -3.55
C VAL A 183 4.67 25.83 -3.75
N HIS A 184 5.22 25.09 -2.79
CA HIS A 184 6.58 24.57 -2.85
C HIS A 184 6.62 23.06 -2.94
N PHE A 185 7.56 22.53 -3.70
CA PHE A 185 7.95 21.13 -3.64
C PHE A 185 8.78 20.84 -2.39
N HIS A 186 8.82 19.59 -1.95
CA HIS A 186 9.56 19.16 -0.76
C HIS A 186 11.05 19.51 -0.77
N HIS A 187 11.65 19.72 -1.95
CA HIS A 187 13.05 20.18 -2.09
C HIS A 187 13.22 21.71 -2.09
N GLY A 188 12.15 22.45 -1.81
CA GLY A 188 12.17 23.90 -1.63
C GLY A 188 11.95 24.73 -2.90
N ARG A 189 11.89 24.12 -4.10
CA ARG A 189 11.58 24.85 -5.33
C ARG A 189 10.08 25.20 -5.38
N GLU A 190 9.76 26.43 -5.74
CA GLU A 190 8.38 26.84 -5.98
C GLU A 190 7.80 26.14 -7.22
N LEU A 191 6.52 25.80 -7.15
CA LEU A 191 5.78 25.24 -8.26
C LEU A 191 5.56 26.29 -9.33
N GLU A 192 5.88 25.95 -10.58
CA GLU A 192 5.67 26.78 -11.75
C GLU A 192 4.56 26.20 -12.65
N MET A 193 3.98 27.02 -13.51
CA MET A 193 2.95 26.57 -14.45
C MET A 193 3.41 25.44 -15.36
N ASP A 194 4.70 25.43 -15.75
CA ASP A 194 5.29 24.38 -16.57
C ASP A 194 5.28 23.01 -15.88
N ASP A 195 5.37 22.95 -14.55
CA ASP A 195 5.24 21.70 -13.78
C ASP A 195 3.83 21.13 -13.92
N VAL A 196 2.82 22.00 -13.84
CA VAL A 196 1.41 21.63 -13.99
C VAL A 196 1.13 21.13 -15.40
N ILE A 197 1.53 21.89 -16.41
CA ILE A 197 1.33 21.54 -17.82
C ILE A 197 2.03 20.22 -18.16
N ALA A 198 3.29 20.04 -17.73
CA ALA A 198 4.04 18.82 -17.98
C ALA A 198 3.37 17.60 -17.31
N SER A 199 2.92 17.73 -16.07
CA SER A 199 2.24 16.68 -15.32
C SER A 199 0.94 16.24 -16.00
N LEU A 200 0.12 17.20 -16.45
CA LEU A 200 -1.15 16.89 -17.12
C LEU A 200 -0.94 16.34 -18.55
N LYS A 201 0.07 16.80 -19.28
CA LYS A 201 0.42 16.23 -20.59
C LYS A 201 0.90 14.79 -20.46
N ARG A 202 1.59 14.44 -19.39
CA ARG A 202 2.07 13.09 -19.13
C ARG A 202 0.95 12.04 -19.08
N ILE A 203 -0.20 12.39 -18.52
CA ILE A 203 -1.33 11.46 -18.35
C ILE A 203 -2.28 11.39 -19.54
N ASN A 204 -2.04 12.17 -20.59
CA ASN A 204 -2.93 12.23 -21.76
C ASN A 204 -3.04 10.89 -22.53
N THR A 205 -2.12 9.95 -22.28
CA THR A 205 -2.16 8.58 -22.83
C THR A 205 -3.10 7.65 -22.05
N LEU A 206 -3.52 8.03 -20.86
CA LEU A 206 -4.42 7.22 -20.05
C LEU A 206 -5.87 7.33 -20.56
N PRO A 207 -6.66 6.24 -20.53
CA PRO A 207 -7.99 6.20 -21.16
C PRO A 207 -8.94 7.31 -20.73
N LEU A 208 -8.96 7.65 -19.43
CA LEU A 208 -9.85 8.68 -18.89
C LEU A 208 -9.42 10.11 -19.22
N TYR A 209 -8.15 10.34 -19.58
CA TYR A 209 -7.57 11.66 -19.85
C TYR A 209 -7.31 11.92 -21.35
N SER A 210 -7.47 10.91 -22.20
CA SER A 210 -7.15 10.98 -23.63
C SER A 210 -7.97 12.01 -24.43
N HIS A 211 -9.08 12.48 -23.85
CA HIS A 211 -9.94 13.53 -24.44
C HIS A 211 -9.45 14.96 -24.16
N ILE A 212 -8.37 15.14 -23.37
CA ILE A 212 -7.73 16.44 -23.18
C ILE A 212 -6.97 16.80 -24.45
N ALA A 213 -7.45 17.82 -25.17
CA ALA A 213 -6.89 18.22 -26.46
C ALA A 213 -5.70 19.15 -26.32
N ASP A 214 -5.81 20.15 -25.45
CA ASP A 214 -4.77 21.15 -25.24
C ASP A 214 -4.80 21.72 -23.82
N ILE A 215 -3.64 22.16 -23.35
CA ILE A 215 -3.45 22.73 -22.02
C ILE A 215 -2.58 23.95 -22.17
N VAL A 216 -3.13 25.12 -21.90
CA VAL A 216 -2.47 26.41 -22.10
C VAL A 216 -2.58 27.31 -20.87
N SER A 217 -1.65 28.23 -20.72
CA SER A 217 -1.65 29.24 -19.65
C SER A 217 -1.82 30.63 -20.27
N PRO A 218 -3.04 31.19 -20.30
CA PRO A 218 -3.27 32.51 -20.89
C PRO A 218 -2.68 33.65 -20.05
N THR A 219 -2.56 33.45 -18.76
CA THR A 219 -1.92 34.41 -17.82
C THR A 219 -1.19 33.61 -16.73
N PRO A 220 -0.22 34.21 -16.01
CA PRO A 220 0.35 33.59 -14.82
C PRO A 220 -0.76 33.14 -13.86
N TRP A 221 -0.64 31.94 -13.33
CA TRP A 221 -1.60 31.31 -12.39
C TRP A 221 -2.99 30.99 -12.97
N THR A 222 -3.17 31.08 -14.30
CA THR A 222 -4.41 30.65 -14.96
C THR A 222 -4.11 29.52 -15.94
N LEU A 223 -4.84 28.42 -15.83
CA LEU A 223 -4.71 27.24 -16.67
C LEU A 223 -6.02 26.98 -17.42
N ASP A 224 -5.96 26.91 -18.72
CA ASP A 224 -7.07 26.50 -19.59
C ASP A 224 -6.85 25.10 -20.10
N ILE A 225 -7.87 24.25 -19.95
CA ILE A 225 -7.91 22.88 -20.46
C ILE A 225 -9.01 22.77 -21.50
N HIS A 226 -8.60 22.48 -22.73
CA HIS A 226 -9.49 22.26 -23.87
C HIS A 226 -9.69 20.76 -24.11
N LEU A 227 -10.93 20.34 -24.37
CA LEU A 227 -11.34 18.95 -24.51
C LEU A 227 -11.81 18.66 -25.93
N THR A 228 -11.66 17.42 -26.39
CA THR A 228 -12.28 16.92 -27.63
C THR A 228 -13.73 16.51 -27.45
N GLN A 229 -14.13 16.20 -26.22
CA GLN A 229 -15.46 15.78 -25.83
C GLN A 229 -15.84 16.42 -24.48
N PRO A 230 -17.12 16.72 -24.24
CA PRO A 230 -17.55 17.24 -22.94
C PRO A 230 -17.22 16.28 -21.81
N ASP A 231 -16.84 16.83 -20.65
CA ASP A 231 -16.57 16.06 -19.45
C ASP A 231 -17.01 16.83 -18.20
N ARG A 232 -18.10 16.39 -17.60
CA ARG A 232 -18.59 16.96 -16.34
C ARG A 232 -17.75 16.54 -15.13
N TRP A 233 -16.98 15.46 -15.25
CA TRP A 233 -16.15 14.90 -14.20
C TRP A 233 -14.72 15.44 -14.18
N LEU A 234 -14.34 16.29 -15.15
CA LEU A 234 -12.96 16.76 -15.27
C LEU A 234 -12.36 17.27 -13.94
N PRO A 235 -13.04 18.10 -13.13
CA PRO A 235 -12.48 18.51 -11.84
C PRO A 235 -12.23 17.35 -10.87
N LEU A 236 -13.07 16.31 -10.88
CA LEU A 236 -12.86 15.10 -10.07
C LEU A 236 -11.71 14.24 -10.62
N LEU A 237 -11.58 14.13 -11.95
CA LEU A 237 -10.47 13.45 -12.62
C LEU A 237 -9.12 14.10 -12.26
N LEU A 238 -9.08 15.43 -12.22
CA LEU A 238 -7.88 16.20 -11.88
C LEU A 238 -7.55 16.15 -10.37
N GLY A 239 -8.42 15.58 -9.55
CA GLY A 239 -8.20 15.24 -8.15
C GLY A 239 -7.74 13.80 -7.91
N GLN A 240 -7.62 12.98 -8.98
CA GLN A 240 -7.15 11.60 -8.85
C GLN A 240 -5.62 11.50 -8.84
N VAL A 241 -5.11 10.39 -8.32
CA VAL A 241 -3.66 10.16 -8.19
C VAL A 241 -2.91 10.30 -9.52
N PRO A 242 -3.37 9.79 -10.66
CA PRO A 242 -2.66 9.98 -11.92
C PRO A 242 -2.41 11.46 -12.28
N ALA A 243 -3.35 12.36 -11.91
CA ALA A 243 -3.28 13.79 -12.21
C ALA A 243 -2.49 14.62 -11.17
N MET A 244 -1.84 13.99 -10.21
CA MET A 244 -0.99 14.69 -9.24
C MET A 244 0.20 15.36 -9.91
N ILE A 245 0.57 16.53 -9.38
CA ILE A 245 1.59 17.38 -9.97
C ILE A 245 2.98 16.94 -9.51
N LEU A 246 3.84 16.70 -10.48
CA LEU A 246 5.25 16.33 -10.30
C LEU A 246 6.15 17.52 -10.69
N PRO A 247 7.36 17.64 -10.12
CA PRO A 247 8.35 18.55 -10.65
C PRO A 247 8.69 18.14 -12.10
N ARG A 248 8.76 19.09 -13.03
CA ARG A 248 9.01 18.80 -14.46
C ARG A 248 10.30 18.01 -14.73
N GLU A 249 11.27 18.14 -13.79
CA GLU A 249 12.54 17.40 -13.83
C GLU A 249 12.50 16.00 -13.21
N TRP A 250 11.34 15.49 -12.85
CA TRP A 250 11.19 14.24 -12.09
C TRP A 250 11.94 13.03 -12.67
N GLU A 251 12.03 12.93 -14.00
CA GLU A 251 12.75 11.83 -14.68
C GLU A 251 14.26 11.87 -14.44
N THR A 252 14.81 13.05 -14.15
CA THR A 252 16.25 13.22 -13.88
C THR A 252 16.59 12.99 -12.41
N LEU A 253 15.59 12.92 -11.53
CA LEU A 253 15.78 12.69 -10.10
C LEU A 253 15.95 11.19 -9.82
N SER A 254 17.07 10.83 -9.21
CA SER A 254 17.37 9.43 -8.91
C SER A 254 16.32 8.84 -7.94
N ASN A 255 15.90 7.60 -8.22
CA ASN A 255 14.95 6.86 -7.38
C ASN A 255 13.61 7.54 -7.15
N PHE A 256 13.14 8.39 -8.08
CA PHE A 256 11.91 9.16 -7.89
C PHE A 256 10.69 8.30 -7.59
N ALA A 257 10.56 7.13 -8.19
CA ALA A 257 9.44 6.22 -7.92
C ALA A 257 9.36 5.77 -6.45
N SER A 258 10.49 5.60 -5.77
CA SER A 258 10.53 5.19 -4.36
C SER A 258 10.71 6.37 -3.39
N HIS A 259 11.37 7.43 -3.83
CA HIS A 259 11.61 8.66 -3.04
C HIS A 259 11.08 9.89 -3.80
N PRO A 260 9.76 9.95 -4.02
CA PRO A 260 9.19 11.05 -4.78
C PRO A 260 9.25 12.38 -4.04
N ILE A 261 9.32 13.43 -4.83
CA ILE A 261 9.24 14.82 -4.39
C ILE A 261 7.91 15.38 -4.87
N GLY A 262 7.03 15.72 -3.95
CA GLY A 262 5.72 16.30 -4.22
C GLY A 262 5.55 17.64 -3.54
N THR A 263 4.31 18.13 -3.52
CA THR A 263 3.87 19.37 -2.87
C THR A 263 2.90 19.09 -1.71
N GLY A 264 2.72 17.82 -1.35
CA GLY A 264 1.77 17.39 -0.34
C GLY A 264 2.24 17.63 1.10
N PRO A 265 1.40 17.27 2.08
CA PRO A 265 1.66 17.54 3.50
C PRO A 265 2.81 16.74 4.11
N TYR A 266 3.28 15.69 3.45
CA TYR A 266 4.39 14.85 3.91
C TYR A 266 5.45 14.66 2.83
N ALA A 267 6.71 14.66 3.24
CA ALA A 267 7.86 14.33 2.40
C ALA A 267 8.41 12.94 2.74
N VAL A 268 8.87 12.19 1.75
CA VAL A 268 9.53 10.90 1.94
C VAL A 268 10.95 11.12 2.45
N ILE A 269 11.25 10.57 3.63
CA ILE A 269 12.59 10.62 4.24
C ILE A 269 13.35 9.32 4.00
N ARG A 270 12.64 8.20 4.00
CA ARG A 270 13.22 6.87 3.73
C ARG A 270 12.15 5.97 3.13
N ASN A 271 12.54 5.20 2.16
CA ASN A 271 11.74 4.09 1.65
C ASN A 271 12.66 2.90 1.33
N SER A 272 12.52 1.84 2.09
CA SER A 272 13.31 0.62 1.98
C SER A 272 12.41 -0.61 1.94
N THR A 273 13.01 -1.79 1.91
CA THR A 273 12.27 -3.06 2.00
C THR A 273 11.54 -3.21 3.33
N ASN A 274 12.08 -2.67 4.42
CA ASN A 274 11.54 -2.87 5.77
C ASN A 274 10.87 -1.62 6.36
N GLN A 275 10.93 -0.47 5.69
CA GLN A 275 10.42 0.79 6.26
C GLN A 275 10.09 1.82 5.19
N LEU A 276 8.93 2.45 5.34
CA LEU A 276 8.64 3.77 4.75
C LEU A 276 8.53 4.80 5.89
N LYS A 277 9.32 5.85 5.80
CA LYS A 277 9.29 6.99 6.73
C LYS A 277 8.95 8.26 5.98
N ILE A 278 7.88 8.92 6.38
CA ILE A 278 7.47 10.22 5.87
C ILE A 278 7.44 11.24 7.00
N GLN A 279 7.75 12.49 6.70
CA GLN A 279 7.81 13.59 7.66
C GLN A 279 6.93 14.74 7.19
N ALA A 280 6.25 15.38 8.13
CA ALA A 280 5.44 16.56 7.86
C ALA A 280 6.28 17.65 7.16
N PHE A 281 5.71 18.25 6.12
CA PHE A 281 6.32 19.32 5.35
C PHE A 281 5.89 20.66 5.93
N ASP A 282 6.83 21.40 6.53
CA ASP A 282 6.53 22.63 7.25
C ASP A 282 6.08 23.76 6.32
N ASP A 283 6.57 23.77 5.05
CA ASP A 283 6.19 24.75 4.03
C ASP A 283 4.98 24.32 3.18
N PHE A 284 4.20 23.35 3.68
CA PHE A 284 2.96 22.94 3.01
C PHE A 284 1.97 24.11 2.94
N PHE A 285 1.42 24.38 1.77
CA PHE A 285 0.51 25.51 1.51
C PHE A 285 -0.86 25.43 2.19
N GLY A 286 -1.20 24.28 2.79
CA GLY A 286 -2.42 24.06 3.58
C GLY A 286 -2.11 23.99 5.08
N TYR A 287 -3.00 23.35 5.85
CA TYR A 287 -2.75 23.09 7.26
C TYR A 287 -1.61 22.11 7.44
N ARG A 288 -0.62 22.50 8.24
CA ARG A 288 0.46 21.60 8.63
C ARG A 288 -0.11 20.37 9.35
N ALA A 289 0.43 19.20 9.05
CA ALA A 289 0.09 17.97 9.74
C ALA A 289 0.45 18.04 11.24
N LEU A 290 -0.42 17.49 12.09
CA LEU A 290 -0.20 17.46 13.54
C LEU A 290 0.68 16.29 13.97
N ILE A 291 0.76 15.23 13.18
CA ILE A 291 1.75 14.16 13.34
C ILE A 291 2.98 14.55 12.54
N ASP A 292 4.11 14.69 13.24
CA ASP A 292 5.37 15.13 12.61
C ASP A 292 6.00 14.05 11.75
N GLU A 293 5.79 12.79 12.08
CA GLU A 293 6.46 11.67 11.44
C GLU A 293 5.58 10.42 11.42
N VAL A 294 5.48 9.78 10.27
CA VAL A 294 4.81 8.48 10.13
C VAL A 294 5.82 7.44 9.67
N ASN A 295 5.95 6.38 10.45
CA ASN A 295 6.79 5.23 10.17
C ASN A 295 5.90 4.02 9.85
N VAL A 296 5.92 3.57 8.61
CA VAL A 296 5.31 2.32 8.19
C VAL A 296 6.41 1.25 8.22
N TRP A 297 6.34 0.37 9.19
CA TRP A 297 7.27 -0.76 9.32
C TRP A 297 6.73 -1.95 8.55
N VAL A 298 7.59 -2.57 7.75
CA VAL A 298 7.22 -3.68 6.88
C VAL A 298 7.61 -5.00 7.50
N LEU A 299 6.62 -5.86 7.69
CA LEU A 299 6.79 -7.21 8.20
C LEU A 299 5.94 -8.18 7.37
N PRO A 300 6.51 -8.84 6.34
CA PRO A 300 5.76 -9.71 5.44
C PRO A 300 5.02 -10.86 6.13
N GLU A 301 5.51 -11.33 7.25
CA GLU A 301 4.95 -12.45 8.02
C GLU A 301 3.56 -12.17 8.59
N ILE A 302 3.16 -10.91 8.70
CA ILE A 302 1.78 -10.57 9.11
C ILE A 302 0.76 -10.72 7.97
N ALA A 303 1.20 -10.96 6.74
CA ALA A 303 0.31 -11.21 5.62
C ALA A 303 -0.52 -12.49 5.80
N ASP A 304 -0.01 -13.45 6.58
CA ASP A 304 -0.69 -14.71 6.89
C ASP A 304 -1.73 -14.56 8.02
N GLU A 305 -1.78 -13.41 8.70
CA GLU A 305 -2.83 -13.10 9.66
C GLU A 305 -4.01 -12.47 8.90
N PRO A 306 -5.25 -12.87 9.20
CA PRO A 306 -6.42 -12.23 8.62
C PRO A 306 -6.47 -10.80 9.14
N ALA A 307 -5.81 -9.92 8.40
CA ALA A 307 -5.66 -8.53 8.77
C ALA A 307 -6.79 -7.73 8.15
N GLY A 308 -7.87 -7.57 8.88
CA GLY A 308 -8.96 -6.67 8.50
C GLY A 308 -8.57 -5.20 8.44
N GLY A 309 -7.28 -4.83 8.57
CA GLY A 309 -6.89 -3.43 8.52
C GLY A 309 -5.51 -3.11 9.10
N LEU A 310 -5.31 -1.83 9.35
CA LEU A 310 -4.11 -1.25 9.93
C LEU A 310 -3.96 -1.61 11.41
N MET A 311 -2.82 -2.19 11.76
CA MET A 311 -2.46 -2.39 13.16
C MET A 311 -1.74 -1.16 13.72
N LEU A 312 -2.39 -0.48 14.64
CA LEU A 312 -1.85 0.61 15.44
C LEU A 312 -1.72 0.17 16.91
N LYS A 313 -1.39 -1.10 17.16
CA LYS A 313 -1.31 -1.66 18.50
C LYS A 313 -0.17 -1.01 19.28
N GLY A 314 -0.50 -0.43 20.42
CA GLY A 314 0.48 0.06 21.39
C GLY A 314 0.85 -0.99 22.44
N PRO A 315 1.87 -0.73 23.29
CA PRO A 315 2.24 -1.62 24.35
C PRO A 315 1.11 -1.71 25.39
N GLN A 316 0.72 -2.94 25.67
CA GLN A 316 -0.10 -3.43 26.79
C GLN A 316 -1.33 -2.61 27.24
N GLY A 317 -2.51 -3.17 27.03
CA GLY A 317 -3.59 -3.11 28.00
C GLY A 317 -4.87 -2.40 27.58
N GLU A 318 -4.96 -1.58 26.55
CA GLU A 318 -6.23 -0.95 26.15
C GLU A 318 -6.36 -0.83 24.62
N GLU A 319 -6.47 -1.97 23.98
CA GLU A 319 -6.87 -2.02 22.57
C GLU A 319 -8.35 -1.66 22.49
N LYS A 320 -8.66 -0.64 21.72
CA LYS A 320 -10.03 -0.35 21.33
C LYS A 320 -10.10 -0.42 19.82
N GLU A 321 -11.09 -1.14 19.32
CA GLU A 321 -11.54 -0.94 17.95
C GLU A 321 -11.92 0.54 17.81
N ILE A 322 -11.28 1.26 16.89
CA ILE A 322 -11.54 2.68 16.67
C ILE A 322 -12.68 2.80 15.66
N GLU A 323 -12.60 2.04 14.59
CA GLU A 323 -13.58 2.06 13.51
C GLU A 323 -13.58 0.73 12.75
N SER A 324 -14.76 0.26 12.38
CA SER A 324 -14.95 -0.82 11.42
C SER A 324 -15.97 -0.42 10.36
N ARG A 325 -15.72 -0.84 9.13
CA ARG A 325 -16.67 -0.64 8.03
C ARG A 325 -16.54 -1.74 6.99
N LEU A 326 -17.63 -2.03 6.31
CA LEU A 326 -17.58 -2.87 5.12
C LEU A 326 -16.95 -2.06 3.97
N GLU A 327 -16.01 -2.65 3.24
CA GLU A 327 -15.33 -1.97 2.14
C GLU A 327 -16.31 -1.58 1.03
N GLU A 328 -16.05 -0.46 0.38
CA GLU A 328 -16.75 -0.05 -0.84
C GLU A 328 -16.05 -0.72 -2.04
N GLY A 329 -16.32 -2.01 -2.22
CA GLY A 329 -15.69 -2.85 -3.22
C GLY A 329 -15.92 -4.31 -2.96
N CYS A 330 -15.22 -5.19 -3.68
CA CYS A 330 -15.32 -6.62 -3.48
C CYS A 330 -14.12 -7.38 -4.08
N TYR A 331 -13.92 -8.61 -3.62
CA TYR A 331 -13.23 -9.63 -4.40
C TYR A 331 -14.16 -10.11 -5.52
N TYR A 332 -13.62 -10.34 -6.70
CA TYR A 332 -14.40 -10.80 -7.85
C TYR A 332 -13.59 -11.72 -8.76
N LEU A 333 -14.29 -12.61 -9.46
CA LEU A 333 -13.74 -13.31 -10.61
C LEU A 333 -13.96 -12.47 -11.87
N LEU A 334 -12.95 -12.47 -12.72
CA LEU A 334 -13.01 -11.92 -14.07
C LEU A 334 -12.77 -13.07 -15.04
N PHE A 335 -13.71 -13.31 -15.95
CA PHE A 335 -13.54 -14.31 -17.00
C PHE A 335 -12.87 -13.66 -18.21
N ASP A 336 -11.82 -14.30 -18.70
CA ASP A 336 -11.05 -13.79 -19.83
C ASP A 336 -11.67 -14.22 -21.15
N SER A 337 -12.32 -13.29 -21.85
CA SER A 337 -12.98 -13.58 -23.13
C SER A 337 -12.02 -13.96 -24.26
N ARG A 338 -10.72 -13.79 -24.08
CA ARG A 338 -9.69 -14.20 -25.04
C ARG A 338 -9.47 -15.70 -25.04
N THR A 339 -9.75 -16.37 -23.94
CA THR A 339 -9.63 -17.84 -23.84
C THR A 339 -10.93 -18.53 -24.22
N HIS A 340 -10.83 -19.74 -24.78
CA HIS A 340 -12.02 -20.53 -25.14
C HIS A 340 -12.91 -20.83 -23.92
N ARG A 341 -12.31 -21.14 -22.75
CA ARG A 341 -13.06 -21.45 -21.54
C ARG A 341 -13.64 -20.19 -20.89
N GLY A 342 -12.88 -19.11 -20.80
CA GLY A 342 -13.36 -17.86 -20.25
C GLY A 342 -14.45 -17.19 -21.10
N ALA A 343 -14.42 -17.36 -22.42
CA ALA A 343 -15.47 -16.90 -23.33
C ALA A 343 -16.76 -17.75 -23.28
N ASN A 344 -16.67 -19.00 -22.80
CA ASN A 344 -17.79 -19.92 -22.82
C ASN A 344 -18.83 -19.60 -21.72
N GLN A 345 -20.06 -19.25 -22.12
CA GLN A 345 -21.12 -18.88 -21.19
C GLN A 345 -21.51 -20.01 -20.23
N GLN A 346 -21.53 -21.26 -20.69
CA GLN A 346 -21.87 -22.41 -19.82
C GLN A 346 -20.80 -22.61 -18.74
N VAL A 347 -19.52 -22.38 -19.08
CA VAL A 347 -18.42 -22.42 -18.08
C VAL A 347 -18.60 -21.32 -17.05
N ARG A 348 -18.88 -20.08 -17.50
CA ARG A 348 -19.12 -18.95 -16.60
C ARG A 348 -20.31 -19.18 -15.67
N ASP A 349 -21.40 -19.69 -16.20
CA ASP A 349 -22.62 -19.99 -15.44
C ASP A 349 -22.38 -21.05 -14.38
N TRP A 350 -21.73 -22.16 -14.76
CA TRP A 350 -21.44 -23.25 -13.85
C TRP A 350 -20.41 -22.85 -12.78
N VAL A 351 -19.30 -22.22 -13.14
CA VAL A 351 -18.29 -21.74 -12.19
C VAL A 351 -18.90 -20.76 -11.19
N SER A 352 -19.72 -19.81 -11.67
CA SER A 352 -20.41 -18.86 -10.79
C SER A 352 -21.41 -19.51 -9.84
N TYR A 353 -21.99 -20.66 -10.21
CA TYR A 353 -22.87 -21.43 -9.37
C TYR A 353 -22.10 -22.16 -8.27
N VAL A 354 -21.04 -22.90 -8.62
CA VAL A 354 -20.30 -23.72 -7.64
C VAL A 354 -19.41 -22.87 -6.74
N LEU A 355 -18.85 -21.79 -7.26
CA LEU A 355 -18.06 -20.80 -6.51
C LEU A 355 -18.92 -19.62 -6.03
N SER A 356 -20.19 -19.89 -5.66
CA SER A 356 -21.06 -18.84 -5.15
C SER A 356 -20.48 -18.18 -3.89
N PRO A 357 -20.78 -16.89 -3.63
CA PRO A 357 -20.29 -16.16 -2.45
C PRO A 357 -20.53 -16.91 -1.14
N THR A 358 -21.73 -17.50 -0.98
CA THR A 358 -22.08 -18.29 0.21
C THR A 358 -21.25 -19.57 0.35
N ASN A 359 -20.94 -20.26 -0.76
CA ASN A 359 -20.07 -21.43 -0.72
C ASN A 359 -18.65 -21.08 -0.27
N LEU A 360 -18.10 -19.97 -0.77
CA LEU A 360 -16.77 -19.51 -0.38
C LEU A 360 -16.69 -19.20 1.12
N VAL A 361 -17.67 -18.51 1.67
CA VAL A 361 -17.72 -18.23 3.12
C VAL A 361 -17.92 -19.52 3.92
N TYR A 362 -18.76 -20.45 3.44
CA TYR A 362 -19.02 -21.72 4.14
C TYR A 362 -17.76 -22.58 4.28
N PHE A 363 -16.91 -22.63 3.25
CA PHE A 363 -15.66 -23.41 3.26
C PHE A 363 -14.45 -22.67 3.85
N ALA A 364 -14.62 -21.38 4.21
CA ALA A 364 -13.57 -20.60 4.82
C ALA A 364 -13.36 -20.98 6.29
N GLU A 365 -12.15 -20.78 6.79
CA GLU A 365 -11.86 -20.89 8.23
C GLU A 365 -12.60 -19.79 9.01
N GLU A 366 -12.89 -20.04 10.30
CA GLU A 366 -13.69 -19.17 11.17
C GLU A 366 -13.19 -17.71 11.18
N GLN A 367 -11.87 -17.51 11.20
CA GLN A 367 -11.25 -16.20 11.17
C GLN A 367 -11.62 -15.38 9.92
N TYR A 368 -11.76 -16.02 8.75
CA TYR A 368 -12.18 -15.36 7.52
C TYR A 368 -13.70 -15.20 7.44
N GLN A 369 -14.48 -16.14 8.00
CA GLN A 369 -15.94 -16.01 8.10
C GLN A 369 -16.37 -14.77 8.88
N GLN A 370 -15.56 -14.30 9.83
CA GLN A 370 -15.80 -13.07 10.58
C GLN A 370 -15.51 -11.80 9.77
N LEU A 371 -14.63 -11.88 8.76
CA LEU A 371 -14.19 -10.76 7.95
C LEU A 371 -14.89 -10.67 6.59
N TRP A 372 -15.37 -11.78 6.06
CA TRP A 372 -15.95 -11.84 4.72
C TRP A 372 -17.47 -11.83 4.75
N PHE A 373 -18.03 -10.98 3.90
CA PHE A 373 -19.45 -10.90 3.67
C PHE A 373 -19.78 -11.27 2.21
N PRO A 374 -20.75 -12.16 1.92
CA PRO A 374 -21.08 -12.55 0.55
C PRO A 374 -21.43 -11.36 -0.33
N ALA A 375 -20.78 -11.21 -1.48
CA ALA A 375 -20.99 -10.13 -2.42
C ALA A 375 -21.87 -10.58 -3.60
N TYR A 376 -22.96 -9.86 -3.84
CA TYR A 376 -23.85 -10.05 -4.99
C TYR A 376 -23.87 -8.85 -5.93
N GLY A 377 -22.97 -7.91 -5.73
CA GLY A 377 -22.71 -6.74 -6.55
C GLY A 377 -21.33 -6.20 -6.29
N LEU A 378 -20.87 -5.25 -7.08
CA LEU A 378 -19.55 -4.62 -6.90
C LEU A 378 -19.48 -3.75 -5.63
N LEU A 379 -20.62 -3.27 -5.16
CA LEU A 379 -20.76 -2.50 -3.92
C LEU A 379 -21.67 -3.25 -2.93
N PRO A 380 -21.47 -3.09 -1.61
CA PRO A 380 -22.26 -3.80 -0.60
C PRO A 380 -23.78 -3.61 -0.71
N ARG A 381 -24.22 -2.46 -1.22
CA ARG A 381 -25.64 -2.12 -1.41
C ARG A 381 -26.24 -2.62 -2.74
N TRP A 382 -25.43 -3.20 -3.62
CA TRP A 382 -25.90 -3.68 -4.92
C TRP A 382 -26.09 -5.20 -4.90
N HIS A 383 -27.26 -5.65 -5.36
CA HIS A 383 -27.63 -7.06 -5.45
C HIS A 383 -27.94 -7.43 -6.91
N HIS A 384 -26.90 -7.38 -7.76
CA HIS A 384 -27.01 -7.62 -9.19
C HIS A 384 -26.86 -9.10 -9.57
N ALA A 385 -26.07 -9.86 -8.83
CA ALA A 385 -25.84 -11.27 -9.08
C ALA A 385 -26.95 -12.13 -8.45
N ARG A 386 -27.30 -13.23 -9.13
CA ARG A 386 -28.15 -14.29 -8.61
C ARG A 386 -27.45 -15.61 -8.77
N THR A 387 -27.50 -16.45 -7.75
CA THR A 387 -27.02 -17.83 -7.84
C THR A 387 -28.08 -18.66 -8.56
N ILE A 388 -27.81 -19.05 -9.79
CA ILE A 388 -28.69 -19.88 -10.62
C ILE A 388 -28.02 -21.24 -10.77
N LYS A 389 -28.74 -22.31 -10.45
CA LYS A 389 -28.24 -23.67 -10.63
C LYS A 389 -27.86 -23.89 -12.10
N SER A 390 -26.65 -24.37 -12.32
CA SER A 390 -26.12 -24.68 -13.64
C SER A 390 -25.44 -26.05 -13.62
N GLU A 391 -25.47 -26.75 -14.75
CA GLU A 391 -24.83 -28.04 -14.90
C GLU A 391 -23.38 -27.88 -15.37
N LYS A 392 -22.53 -28.83 -14.96
CA LYS A 392 -21.13 -28.85 -15.39
C LYS A 392 -21.05 -29.03 -16.90
N PRO A 393 -20.36 -28.17 -17.64
CA PRO A 393 -20.13 -28.35 -19.06
C PRO A 393 -19.42 -29.67 -19.38
N ALA A 394 -19.87 -30.36 -20.42
CA ALA A 394 -19.25 -31.60 -20.85
C ALA A 394 -17.78 -31.35 -21.25
N GLY A 395 -16.88 -32.25 -20.80
CA GLY A 395 -15.45 -32.15 -21.11
C GLY A 395 -14.69 -31.06 -20.32
N LEU A 396 -15.31 -30.41 -19.37
CA LEU A 396 -14.58 -29.46 -18.50
C LEU A 396 -13.80 -30.22 -17.42
N GLU A 397 -12.49 -30.38 -17.63
CA GLU A 397 -11.58 -31.11 -16.74
C GLU A 397 -10.65 -30.18 -15.96
N SER A 398 -10.32 -29.00 -16.50
CA SER A 398 -9.40 -28.06 -15.87
C SER A 398 -9.70 -26.62 -16.22
N LEU A 399 -9.32 -25.72 -15.31
CA LEU A 399 -9.35 -24.27 -15.47
C LEU A 399 -8.04 -23.67 -14.96
N THR A 400 -7.63 -22.53 -15.50
CA THR A 400 -6.50 -21.74 -15.00
C THR A 400 -7.03 -20.53 -14.28
N LEU A 401 -6.60 -20.33 -13.01
CA LEU A 401 -6.86 -19.15 -12.19
C LEU A 401 -5.55 -18.39 -12.01
N THR A 402 -5.56 -17.11 -12.36
CA THR A 402 -4.41 -16.24 -12.17
C THR A 402 -4.74 -15.09 -11.23
N PHE A 403 -3.80 -14.70 -10.37
CA PHE A 403 -3.88 -13.54 -9.50
C PHE A 403 -2.48 -12.98 -9.22
N TYR A 404 -2.41 -11.74 -8.73
CA TYR A 404 -1.13 -11.13 -8.36
C TYR A 404 -0.71 -11.53 -6.94
N GLN A 405 0.61 -11.72 -6.79
CA GLN A 405 1.24 -12.05 -5.51
C GLN A 405 1.21 -10.88 -4.51
N ASP A 406 1.62 -11.14 -3.27
CA ASP A 406 1.64 -10.16 -2.18
C ASP A 406 0.24 -9.58 -1.85
N HIS A 407 -0.81 -10.39 -2.00
CA HIS A 407 -2.14 -10.12 -1.46
C HIS A 407 -2.48 -11.20 -0.45
N SER A 408 -2.73 -10.80 0.78
CA SER A 408 -2.89 -11.71 1.92
C SER A 408 -3.95 -12.80 1.71
N GLU A 409 -5.05 -12.47 1.04
CA GLU A 409 -6.21 -13.37 0.96
C GLU A 409 -6.40 -14.07 -0.38
N HIS A 410 -5.73 -13.65 -1.45
CA HIS A 410 -5.90 -14.30 -2.76
C HIS A 410 -5.54 -15.79 -2.73
N ARG A 411 -4.47 -16.17 -2.03
CA ARG A 411 -4.07 -17.57 -1.89
C ARG A 411 -5.10 -18.39 -1.12
N VAL A 412 -5.67 -17.81 -0.07
CA VAL A 412 -6.71 -18.47 0.74
C VAL A 412 -7.97 -18.69 -0.09
N ILE A 413 -8.45 -17.65 -0.77
CA ILE A 413 -9.63 -17.73 -1.64
C ILE A 413 -9.39 -18.75 -2.77
N ALA A 414 -8.23 -18.69 -3.44
CA ALA A 414 -7.85 -19.63 -4.50
C ALA A 414 -7.79 -21.08 -4.00
N GLY A 415 -7.28 -21.32 -2.80
CA GLY A 415 -7.26 -22.65 -2.16
C GLY A 415 -8.64 -23.20 -1.90
N ILE A 416 -9.57 -22.38 -1.42
CA ILE A 416 -10.98 -22.75 -1.23
C ILE A 416 -11.63 -23.08 -2.58
N MET A 417 -11.40 -22.24 -3.61
CA MET A 417 -11.91 -22.51 -4.96
C MET A 417 -11.37 -23.83 -5.53
N GLN A 418 -10.08 -24.09 -5.32
CA GLN A 418 -9.45 -25.34 -5.77
C GLN A 418 -10.09 -26.56 -5.11
N GLN A 419 -10.37 -26.48 -3.81
CA GLN A 419 -11.04 -27.56 -3.06
C GLN A 419 -12.47 -27.79 -3.57
N ILE A 420 -13.24 -26.71 -3.77
CA ILE A 420 -14.62 -26.82 -4.28
C ILE A 420 -14.63 -27.43 -5.69
N LEU A 421 -13.80 -26.94 -6.61
CA LEU A 421 -13.75 -27.44 -7.99
C LEU A 421 -13.24 -28.89 -8.07
N ALA A 422 -12.29 -29.28 -7.22
CA ALA A 422 -11.81 -30.66 -7.13
C ALA A 422 -12.92 -31.63 -6.74
N SER A 423 -13.86 -31.25 -5.85
CA SER A 423 -15.03 -32.05 -5.50
C SER A 423 -15.97 -32.32 -6.69
N HIS A 424 -15.91 -31.45 -7.70
CA HIS A 424 -16.62 -31.58 -8.98
C HIS A 424 -15.76 -32.18 -10.10
N GLN A 425 -14.59 -32.76 -9.77
CA GLN A 425 -13.66 -33.35 -10.75
C GLN A 425 -13.16 -32.33 -11.79
N VAL A 426 -12.87 -31.08 -11.35
CA VAL A 426 -12.22 -30.05 -12.15
C VAL A 426 -10.95 -29.61 -11.46
N THR A 427 -9.83 -29.71 -12.16
CA THR A 427 -8.53 -29.26 -11.66
C THR A 427 -8.39 -27.76 -11.86
N LEU A 428 -8.20 -27.00 -10.77
CA LEU A 428 -7.86 -25.57 -10.83
C LEU A 428 -6.34 -25.42 -10.80
N LYS A 429 -5.77 -24.95 -11.92
CA LYS A 429 -4.35 -24.62 -12.05
C LYS A 429 -4.16 -23.18 -11.58
N ILE A 430 -3.48 -23.00 -10.44
CA ILE A 430 -3.23 -21.67 -9.85
C ILE A 430 -1.92 -21.11 -10.40
N LYS A 431 -1.96 -19.86 -10.84
CA LYS A 431 -0.80 -19.09 -11.30
C LYS A 431 -0.72 -17.76 -10.56
N GLU A 432 0.39 -17.54 -9.87
CA GLU A 432 0.71 -16.26 -9.23
C GLU A 432 1.70 -15.49 -10.11
N ILE A 433 1.41 -14.21 -10.34
CA ILE A 433 2.25 -13.31 -11.13
C ILE A 433 2.53 -12.03 -10.36
N ASP A 434 3.49 -11.23 -10.81
CA ASP A 434 3.68 -9.91 -10.21
C ASP A 434 2.53 -8.94 -10.56
N TYR A 435 2.44 -7.86 -9.79
CA TYR A 435 1.34 -6.90 -9.92
C TYR A 435 1.35 -6.15 -11.25
N ASP A 436 2.54 -5.86 -11.81
CA ASP A 436 2.65 -5.14 -13.08
C ASP A 436 2.19 -6.02 -14.24
N GLN A 437 2.56 -7.30 -14.24
CA GLN A 437 2.06 -8.28 -15.22
C GLN A 437 0.54 -8.45 -15.14
N TRP A 438 -0.01 -8.48 -13.91
CA TRP A 438 -1.46 -8.51 -13.72
C TRP A 438 -2.12 -7.24 -14.26
N HIS A 439 -1.56 -6.07 -13.97
CA HIS A 439 -2.13 -4.79 -14.36
C HIS A 439 -2.17 -4.62 -15.88
N THR A 440 -1.08 -4.94 -16.59
CA THR A 440 -1.02 -4.87 -18.06
C THR A 440 -2.01 -5.82 -18.73
N GLY A 441 -2.29 -6.97 -18.12
CA GLY A 441 -3.24 -7.95 -18.64
C GLY A 441 -2.83 -8.60 -19.96
N GLU A 442 -1.53 -8.56 -20.31
CA GLU A 442 -1.00 -9.16 -21.55
C GLU A 442 -1.07 -10.69 -21.53
N ILE A 443 -0.99 -11.29 -20.35
CA ILE A 443 -1.09 -12.73 -20.15
C ILE A 443 -2.56 -13.15 -20.23
N GLU A 444 -2.84 -14.31 -20.80
CA GLU A 444 -4.17 -14.90 -20.83
C GLU A 444 -4.35 -15.91 -19.70
N SER A 445 -5.56 -15.96 -19.15
CA SER A 445 -5.98 -16.93 -18.15
C SER A 445 -7.48 -17.20 -18.30
N ASP A 446 -7.95 -18.41 -17.98
CA ASP A 446 -9.40 -18.68 -18.08
C ASP A 446 -10.17 -17.77 -17.09
N ILE A 447 -9.63 -17.60 -15.90
CA ILE A 447 -10.24 -16.83 -14.81
C ILE A 447 -9.15 -16.03 -14.08
N TRP A 448 -9.51 -14.83 -13.67
CA TRP A 448 -8.69 -13.97 -12.82
C TRP A 448 -9.38 -13.75 -11.47
N LEU A 449 -8.64 -13.88 -10.38
CA LEU A 449 -9.09 -13.46 -9.06
C LEU A 449 -8.54 -12.08 -8.76
N ASN A 450 -9.43 -11.15 -8.50
CA ASN A 450 -9.10 -9.74 -8.31
C ASN A 450 -9.82 -9.15 -7.10
N SER A 451 -9.40 -7.96 -6.71
CA SER A 451 -10.12 -7.10 -5.77
C SER A 451 -10.27 -5.69 -6.35
N ALA A 452 -11.39 -5.05 -6.07
CA ALA A 452 -11.63 -3.65 -6.38
C ALA A 452 -12.06 -2.93 -5.11
N ASN A 453 -11.46 -1.76 -4.86
CA ASN A 453 -11.85 -0.84 -3.80
C ASN A 453 -12.15 0.51 -4.43
N PHE A 454 -13.38 0.98 -4.26
CA PHE A 454 -13.82 2.24 -4.85
C PHE A 454 -13.73 3.36 -3.83
N THR A 455 -13.35 4.53 -4.29
CA THR A 455 -13.28 5.74 -3.47
C THR A 455 -14.54 6.59 -3.65
N LEU A 456 -14.77 7.56 -2.77
CA LEU A 456 -15.86 8.50 -2.94
C LEU A 456 -15.50 9.59 -3.96
N PRO A 457 -16.49 10.19 -4.66
CA PRO A 457 -17.90 9.75 -4.75
C PRO A 457 -18.04 8.52 -5.65
N LEU A 458 -18.90 7.57 -5.27
CA LEU A 458 -19.00 6.27 -5.94
C LEU A 458 -19.51 6.37 -7.38
N ASP A 459 -20.40 7.32 -7.67
CA ASP A 459 -20.94 7.52 -9.02
C ASP A 459 -19.85 7.90 -10.04
N PHE A 460 -18.78 8.51 -9.55
CA PHE A 460 -17.58 8.80 -10.33
C PHE A 460 -16.60 7.63 -10.30
N SER A 461 -16.23 7.16 -9.11
CA SER A 461 -15.04 6.33 -8.91
C SER A 461 -15.19 4.90 -9.42
N VAL A 462 -16.41 4.33 -9.42
CA VAL A 462 -16.59 2.93 -9.84
C VAL A 462 -16.24 2.77 -11.32
N PHE A 463 -16.80 3.60 -12.20
CA PHE A 463 -16.46 3.54 -13.62
C PHE A 463 -15.01 3.93 -13.88
N ALA A 464 -14.55 5.02 -13.23
CA ALA A 464 -13.17 5.49 -13.40
C ALA A 464 -12.15 4.40 -13.04
N HIS A 465 -12.33 3.72 -11.91
CA HIS A 465 -11.44 2.63 -11.50
C HIS A 465 -11.45 1.46 -12.50
N LEU A 466 -12.63 1.00 -12.92
CA LEU A 466 -12.73 -0.14 -13.83
C LEU A 466 -12.19 0.19 -15.24
N CYS A 467 -12.40 1.41 -15.72
CA CYS A 467 -11.92 1.86 -17.03
C CYS A 467 -10.39 2.00 -17.08
N GLU A 468 -9.72 2.28 -15.97
CA GLU A 468 -8.26 2.46 -15.93
C GLU A 468 -7.45 1.17 -15.78
N VAL A 469 -8.09 0.02 -15.60
CA VAL A 469 -7.39 -1.27 -15.45
C VAL A 469 -7.30 -1.96 -16.81
N PRO A 470 -6.11 -2.02 -17.46
CA PRO A 470 -5.95 -2.61 -18.80
C PRO A 470 -6.41 -4.07 -18.86
N LEU A 471 -6.19 -4.86 -17.80
CA LEU A 471 -6.66 -6.24 -17.72
C LEU A 471 -8.17 -6.35 -18.00
N LEU A 472 -8.99 -5.46 -17.42
CA LEU A 472 -10.45 -5.50 -17.63
C LEU A 472 -10.79 -5.15 -19.09
N GLN A 473 -10.07 -4.21 -19.67
CA GLN A 473 -10.27 -3.83 -21.06
C GLN A 473 -9.96 -4.99 -22.03
N HIS A 474 -8.98 -5.81 -21.72
CA HIS A 474 -8.65 -7.01 -22.49
C HIS A 474 -9.67 -8.14 -22.29
N CYS A 475 -10.12 -8.36 -21.07
CA CYS A 475 -10.98 -9.50 -20.73
C CYS A 475 -12.45 -9.28 -21.07
N ILE A 476 -12.95 -8.05 -20.98
CA ILE A 476 -14.37 -7.71 -21.19
C ILE A 476 -14.55 -7.05 -22.54
N PRO A 477 -15.22 -7.72 -23.50
CA PRO A 477 -15.34 -7.24 -24.89
C PRO A 477 -16.48 -6.21 -25.04
N ILE A 478 -16.33 -5.04 -24.43
CA ILE A 478 -17.25 -3.89 -24.57
C ILE A 478 -16.52 -2.71 -25.19
N ASP A 479 -17.25 -1.73 -25.70
CA ASP A 479 -16.66 -0.48 -26.19
C ASP A 479 -16.41 0.48 -25.03
N TRP A 480 -15.25 0.32 -24.38
CA TRP A 480 -14.81 1.15 -23.26
C TRP A 480 -14.74 2.64 -23.60
N GLN A 481 -14.41 3.01 -24.84
CA GLN A 481 -14.33 4.40 -25.25
C GLN A 481 -15.71 5.03 -25.40
N ALA A 482 -16.67 4.33 -26.00
CA ALA A 482 -18.04 4.76 -26.09
C ALA A 482 -18.69 4.89 -24.69
N ASP A 483 -18.43 3.92 -23.83
CA ASP A 483 -18.93 3.96 -22.45
C ASP A 483 -18.29 5.10 -21.63
N ALA A 484 -16.99 5.37 -21.82
CA ALA A 484 -16.34 6.52 -21.19
C ALA A 484 -16.94 7.85 -21.66
N ALA A 485 -17.27 7.99 -22.95
CA ALA A 485 -17.95 9.19 -23.47
C ALA A 485 -19.33 9.39 -22.85
N ARG A 486 -20.14 8.32 -22.76
CA ARG A 486 -21.46 8.35 -22.11
C ARG A 486 -21.36 8.72 -20.62
N TRP A 487 -20.37 8.17 -19.93
CA TRP A 487 -20.12 8.46 -18.53
C TRP A 487 -19.70 9.92 -18.32
N ARG A 488 -18.80 10.48 -19.13
CA ARG A 488 -18.39 11.90 -19.09
C ARG A 488 -19.57 12.84 -19.32
N ASN A 489 -20.46 12.49 -20.25
CA ASN A 489 -21.66 13.29 -20.55
C ASN A 489 -22.77 13.13 -19.51
N GLY A 490 -22.65 12.21 -18.55
CA GLY A 490 -23.68 11.91 -17.56
C GLY A 490 -24.88 11.12 -18.12
N GLU A 491 -24.69 10.47 -19.25
CA GLU A 491 -25.70 9.63 -19.91
C GLU A 491 -25.69 8.17 -19.43
N MET A 492 -24.68 7.78 -18.66
CA MET A 492 -24.54 6.44 -18.11
C MET A 492 -25.32 6.30 -16.80
N ASN A 493 -26.23 5.33 -16.74
CA ASN A 493 -26.72 4.82 -15.47
C ASN A 493 -25.75 3.77 -14.95
N LEU A 494 -24.92 4.15 -13.98
CA LEU A 494 -23.82 3.32 -13.47
C LEU A 494 -24.30 1.99 -12.89
N ALA A 495 -25.39 2.00 -12.10
CA ALA A 495 -25.95 0.79 -11.51
C ALA A 495 -26.39 -0.22 -12.58
N ASN A 496 -27.07 0.25 -13.62
CA ASN A 496 -27.47 -0.60 -14.74
C ASN A 496 -26.28 -1.11 -15.55
N TRP A 497 -25.26 -0.28 -15.75
CA TRP A 497 -24.03 -0.68 -16.45
C TRP A 497 -23.31 -1.78 -15.67
N CYS A 498 -23.10 -1.63 -14.37
CA CYS A 498 -22.53 -2.66 -13.50
C CYS A 498 -23.40 -3.92 -13.45
N GLN A 499 -24.73 -3.76 -13.43
CA GLN A 499 -25.65 -4.90 -13.49
C GLN A 499 -25.46 -5.72 -14.77
N GLN A 500 -25.23 -5.08 -15.91
CA GLN A 500 -24.97 -5.78 -17.18
C GLN A 500 -23.65 -6.58 -17.12
N LEU A 501 -22.58 -6.01 -16.56
CA LEU A 501 -21.31 -6.71 -16.37
C LEU A 501 -21.45 -7.95 -15.50
N VAL A 502 -22.20 -7.83 -14.40
CA VAL A 502 -22.45 -8.94 -13.47
C VAL A 502 -23.41 -9.96 -14.07
N ALA A 503 -24.45 -9.54 -14.77
CA ALA A 503 -25.44 -10.43 -15.40
C ALA A 503 -24.82 -11.26 -16.54
N SER A 504 -23.91 -10.68 -17.32
CA SER A 504 -23.15 -11.39 -18.37
C SER A 504 -22.12 -12.38 -17.78
N LYS A 505 -21.89 -12.29 -16.46
CA LYS A 505 -20.82 -13.02 -15.75
C LYS A 505 -19.41 -12.78 -16.31
N ALA A 506 -19.19 -11.65 -16.95
CA ALA A 506 -17.85 -11.18 -17.23
C ALA A 506 -17.10 -10.87 -15.93
N MET A 507 -17.80 -10.24 -14.97
CA MET A 507 -17.35 -10.05 -13.58
C MET A 507 -18.32 -10.74 -12.62
N VAL A 508 -17.79 -11.51 -11.70
CA VAL A 508 -18.59 -12.24 -10.69
C VAL A 508 -18.14 -11.80 -9.30
N PRO A 509 -18.92 -10.94 -8.61
CA PRO A 509 -18.65 -10.56 -7.23
C PRO A 509 -18.62 -11.79 -6.31
N LEU A 510 -17.71 -11.83 -5.37
CA LEU A 510 -17.51 -12.95 -4.45
C LEU A 510 -17.71 -12.55 -2.99
N LEU A 511 -16.90 -11.62 -2.51
CA LEU A 511 -16.81 -11.30 -1.10
C LEU A 511 -16.59 -9.79 -0.92
N HIS A 512 -17.30 -9.17 0.02
CA HIS A 512 -16.92 -7.90 0.62
C HIS A 512 -16.11 -8.17 1.87
N HIS A 513 -15.23 -7.25 2.23
CA HIS A 513 -14.35 -7.39 3.37
C HIS A 513 -14.65 -6.35 4.45
N TRP A 514 -14.66 -6.75 5.72
CA TRP A 514 -14.67 -5.82 6.83
C TRP A 514 -13.28 -5.21 7.02
N LEU A 515 -13.21 -3.91 6.98
CA LEU A 515 -12.00 -3.13 7.29
C LEU A 515 -12.09 -2.67 8.73
N ILE A 516 -10.99 -2.83 9.48
CA ILE A 516 -10.93 -2.52 10.90
C ILE A 516 -9.68 -1.69 11.19
N ILE A 517 -9.83 -0.58 11.89
CA ILE A 517 -8.71 0.14 12.50
C ILE A 517 -8.77 -0.10 14.00
N GLN A 518 -7.70 -0.68 14.52
CA GLN A 518 -7.50 -0.85 15.96
C GLN A 518 -6.37 0.05 16.43
N GLY A 519 -6.57 0.81 17.50
CA GLY A 519 -5.57 1.74 17.99
C GLY A 519 -5.76 2.17 19.42
N GLN A 520 -4.88 3.06 19.89
CA GLN A 520 -4.89 3.57 21.26
C GLN A 520 -6.00 4.60 21.47
N ARG A 521 -6.55 4.67 22.69
CA ARG A 521 -7.57 5.67 23.07
C ARG A 521 -7.11 7.12 22.89
N SER A 522 -5.81 7.39 23.00
CA SER A 522 -5.24 8.74 22.83
C SER A 522 -5.25 9.26 21.40
N MET A 523 -5.43 8.39 20.41
CA MET A 523 -5.49 8.79 19.00
C MET A 523 -6.86 9.40 18.69
N ARG A 524 -6.85 10.54 18.02
CA ARG A 524 -8.02 11.30 17.59
C ARG A 524 -7.90 11.65 16.11
N GLY A 525 -9.02 12.03 15.48
CA GLY A 525 -9.05 12.37 14.06
C GLY A 525 -8.80 11.18 13.13
N LEU A 526 -8.90 9.96 13.65
CA LEU A 526 -8.78 8.74 12.88
C LEU A 526 -10.14 8.41 12.27
N ARG A 527 -10.31 8.74 11.00
CA ARG A 527 -11.47 8.31 10.22
C ARG A 527 -10.98 7.47 9.07
N MET A 528 -11.47 6.25 9.01
CA MET A 528 -11.12 5.32 7.95
C MET A 528 -11.63 5.82 6.62
N ASN A 529 -10.73 5.99 5.66
CA ASN A 529 -11.11 6.21 4.27
C ASN A 529 -11.51 4.89 3.59
N THR A 530 -12.00 4.97 2.36
CA THR A 530 -12.44 3.80 1.60
C THR A 530 -11.30 2.85 1.23
N LEU A 531 -10.03 3.29 1.37
CA LEU A 531 -8.84 2.47 1.15
C LEU A 531 -8.40 1.67 2.40
N GLY A 532 -9.13 1.79 3.51
CA GLY A 532 -8.78 1.13 4.78
C GLY A 532 -7.64 1.81 5.55
N TRP A 533 -7.31 3.04 5.17
CA TRP A 533 -6.34 3.91 5.83
C TRP A 533 -7.06 5.12 6.45
N PHE A 534 -6.33 6.04 7.04
CA PHE A 534 -6.85 7.33 7.50
C PHE A 534 -5.90 8.44 7.06
N ASP A 535 -6.42 9.66 6.92
CA ASP A 535 -5.60 10.82 6.57
C ASP A 535 -4.66 11.16 7.72
N PHE A 536 -3.36 11.03 7.48
CA PHE A 536 -2.34 11.30 8.50
C PHE A 536 -2.31 12.76 8.93
N LYS A 537 -2.67 13.67 8.03
CA LYS A 537 -2.67 15.10 8.29
C LYS A 537 -3.70 15.50 9.34
N SER A 538 -4.87 14.86 9.34
CA SER A 538 -5.97 15.15 10.27
C SER A 538 -5.86 14.42 11.61
N ALA A 539 -5.04 13.38 11.69
CA ALA A 539 -4.84 12.60 12.91
C ALA A 539 -4.00 13.39 13.94
N TRP A 540 -4.29 13.17 15.22
CA TRP A 540 -3.57 13.80 16.33
C TRP A 540 -3.64 12.96 17.60
N PHE A 541 -2.81 13.28 18.58
CA PHE A 541 -2.77 12.59 19.87
C PHE A 541 -3.32 13.47 20.99
N ALA A 542 -4.35 13.01 21.67
CA ALA A 542 -4.79 13.63 22.89
C ALA A 542 -3.75 13.41 24.01
N PRO A 543 -3.58 14.35 24.95
CA PRO A 543 -2.80 14.09 26.13
C PRO A 543 -3.41 12.91 26.93
N PRO A 544 -2.63 12.17 27.72
CA PRO A 544 -3.19 11.16 28.61
C PRO A 544 -4.23 11.82 29.52
N ASP A 545 -5.32 11.10 29.80
CA ASP A 545 -6.31 11.55 30.75
C ASP A 545 -5.61 11.78 32.10
N PRO A 546 -5.92 12.88 32.83
CA PRO A 546 -5.25 13.25 34.05
C PRO A 546 -5.41 12.23 35.19
#